data_a6010e67c8acef82c339e329741c8de6
#
_entry.id   a6010e67c8acef82c339e329741c8de6
#
_cell.length_a   1.000
_cell.length_b   1.000
_cell.length_c   1.000
_cell.angle_alpha   90.00
_cell.angle_beta   90.00
_cell.angle_gamma   90.00
#
_symmetry.space_group_name_H-M   'P 1'
#
loop_
_entity.id
_entity.type
_entity.pdbx_description
1 polymer ?
#
loop_
_entity_poly.entity_id
_entity_poly.type
_entity_poly.pdbx_seq_one_letter_code
_entity_poly.pdbx_strand_id
1 'polypeptide(L)'
;MCCLKTIKEILLSDDCNFISNIIYNGWIKYVDKSTGKDTESCILTIDVDKDKFNEINLDNVDYKACIKGLKGIFAPNILSLTPVVPYLNINRADSRFIEGKDVSNIIMDGFNLATMPWEDFEYFVRELFDKMFNVNGGEVKVTQASHDGGVDAIAFDDDPIRGGKFVIQAKRYNNVVPVSAVRDLYGTMIHEGATRGILVTTSFYGKEAYDFAKDKPITLIDGQALLGLLNKYGYSNLTIKIDKKS
;
A
#
# COMPACT_ATOMS: atom_id res chain seq x y z
N MET A 1 7.77 18.90 20.68
CA MET A 1 8.98 19.54 20.11
C MET A 1 9.83 18.57 19.27
N CYS A 2 10.04 17.32 19.67
CA CYS A 2 10.85 16.36 18.90
C CYS A 2 10.38 16.17 17.44
N CYS A 3 9.09 15.88 17.21
CA CYS A 3 8.57 15.60 15.86
C CYS A 3 8.79 16.74 14.87
N LEU A 4 8.51 17.99 15.24
CA LEU A 4 8.69 19.13 14.35
C LEU A 4 10.17 19.37 13.99
N LYS A 5 11.10 19.10 14.94
CA LYS A 5 12.54 19.15 14.66
C LYS A 5 12.96 18.06 13.69
N THR A 6 12.51 16.82 13.93
CA THR A 6 12.81 15.71 13.03
C THR A 6 12.30 15.94 11.62
N ILE A 7 11.07 16.44 11.47
CA ILE A 7 10.51 16.80 10.16
C ILE A 7 11.38 17.88 9.50
N LYS A 8 11.78 18.92 10.24
CA LYS A 8 12.66 19.98 9.72
C LYS A 8 14.01 19.42 9.24
N GLU A 9 14.64 18.55 10.03
CA GLU A 9 15.90 17.93 9.69
C GLU A 9 15.81 17.06 8.43
N ILE A 10 14.74 16.28 8.29
CA ILE A 10 14.48 15.49 7.08
C ILE A 10 14.33 16.40 5.85
N LEU A 11 13.53 17.48 5.96
CA LEU A 11 13.34 18.41 4.84
C LEU A 11 14.61 19.17 4.49
N LEU A 12 15.46 19.48 5.47
CA LEU A 12 16.76 20.14 5.23
C LEU A 12 17.79 19.20 4.57
N SER A 13 17.66 17.89 4.74
CA SER A 13 18.53 16.88 4.11
C SER A 13 18.08 16.50 2.70
N ASP A 14 16.94 17.00 2.22
CA ASP A 14 16.40 16.73 0.90
C ASP A 14 16.97 17.68 -0.16
N ASP A 15 18.26 17.55 -0.45
CA ASP A 15 18.98 18.38 -1.43
C ASP A 15 18.42 18.28 -2.85
N CYS A 16 17.80 17.15 -3.19
CA CYS A 16 17.23 16.88 -4.51
C CYS A 16 15.76 17.31 -4.66
N ASN A 17 15.15 17.79 -3.59
CA ASN A 17 13.74 18.22 -3.56
C ASN A 17 12.72 17.14 -4.00
N PHE A 18 12.97 15.89 -3.60
CA PHE A 18 12.07 14.76 -3.90
C PHE A 18 10.93 14.60 -2.90
N ILE A 19 11.09 15.10 -1.67
CA ILE A 19 10.08 14.98 -0.62
C ILE A 19 9.04 16.08 -0.79
N SER A 20 7.79 15.71 -1.05
CA SER A 20 6.65 16.64 -1.09
C SER A 20 5.84 16.60 0.22
N ASN A 21 5.81 15.45 0.88
CA ASN A 21 5.01 15.22 2.09
C ASN A 21 5.73 14.34 3.10
N ILE A 22 5.48 14.52 4.39
CA ILE A 22 6.03 13.70 5.48
C ILE A 22 4.91 13.27 6.41
N ILE A 23 4.75 11.96 6.57
CA ILE A 23 3.91 11.40 7.62
C ILE A 23 4.79 11.00 8.80
N TYR A 24 4.50 11.56 9.97
CA TYR A 24 5.20 11.25 11.20
C TYR A 24 4.27 10.63 12.22
N ASN A 25 4.63 9.42 12.71
CA ASN A 25 3.94 8.74 13.78
C ASN A 25 4.86 8.60 15.00
N GLY A 26 4.42 9.13 16.13
CA GLY A 26 5.15 9.05 17.41
C GLY A 26 4.64 7.89 18.25
N TRP A 27 5.49 6.91 18.52
CA TRP A 27 5.18 5.73 19.31
C TRP A 27 5.83 5.79 20.67
N ILE A 28 5.18 5.21 21.67
CA ILE A 28 5.70 5.04 23.02
C ILE A 28 5.62 3.57 23.43
N LYS A 29 6.72 3.07 24.00
CA LYS A 29 6.77 1.75 24.64
C LYS A 29 6.65 1.89 26.15
N TYR A 30 5.79 1.10 26.74
CA TYR A 30 5.55 1.13 28.20
C TYR A 30 5.07 -0.24 28.68
N VAL A 31 5.18 -0.46 29.98
CA VAL A 31 4.57 -1.64 30.61
C VAL A 31 3.14 -1.28 31.01
N ASP A 32 2.18 -1.98 30.45
CA ASP A 32 0.77 -1.85 30.82
C ASP A 32 0.59 -2.30 32.27
N LYS A 33 0.17 -1.37 33.12
CA LYS A 33 0.00 -1.63 34.56
C LYS A 33 -1.12 -2.62 34.87
N SER A 34 -2.07 -2.82 33.95
CA SER A 34 -3.18 -3.75 34.13
C SER A 34 -2.82 -5.18 33.79
N THR A 35 -1.91 -5.37 32.82
CA THR A 35 -1.52 -6.69 32.33
C THR A 35 -0.07 -7.07 32.66
N GLY A 36 0.77 -6.11 33.04
CA GLY A 36 2.21 -6.29 33.28
C GLY A 36 3.00 -6.60 32.00
N LYS A 37 2.42 -6.41 30.81
CA LYS A 37 3.05 -6.70 29.52
C LYS A 37 3.62 -5.44 28.88
N ASP A 38 4.72 -5.62 28.14
CA ASP A 38 5.23 -4.58 27.27
C ASP A 38 4.20 -4.28 26.18
N THR A 39 3.87 -3.01 26.04
CA THR A 39 2.86 -2.51 25.11
C THR A 39 3.42 -1.31 24.36
N GLU A 40 3.00 -1.15 23.13
CA GLU A 40 3.35 -0.01 22.27
C GLU A 40 2.08 0.69 21.80
N SER A 41 2.07 2.03 21.86
CA SER A 41 0.93 2.82 21.40
C SER A 41 1.39 4.03 20.63
N CYS A 42 0.71 4.33 19.52
CA CYS A 42 0.87 5.59 18.81
C CYS A 42 0.20 6.69 19.64
N ILE A 43 0.93 7.77 19.91
CA ILE A 43 0.46 8.91 20.72
C ILE A 43 0.44 10.22 19.94
N LEU A 44 1.00 10.23 18.74
CA LEU A 44 1.05 11.36 17.83
C LEU A 44 1.04 10.87 16.40
N THR A 45 0.21 11.47 15.56
CA THR A 45 0.28 11.32 14.12
C THR A 45 0.10 12.66 13.46
N ILE A 46 0.89 12.93 12.42
CA ILE A 46 0.82 14.18 11.65
C ILE A 46 1.24 13.91 10.22
N ASP A 47 0.50 14.50 9.29
CA ASP A 47 0.79 14.52 7.86
C ASP A 47 1.14 15.96 7.48
N VAL A 48 2.31 16.15 6.91
CA VAL A 48 2.90 17.47 6.70
C VAL A 48 3.29 17.65 5.23
N ASP A 49 2.65 18.61 4.59
CA ASP A 49 3.05 19.13 3.29
C ASP A 49 4.29 20.01 3.43
N LYS A 50 5.31 19.79 2.59
CA LYS A 50 6.59 20.47 2.65
C LYS A 50 6.47 21.98 2.54
N ASP A 51 5.68 22.47 1.59
CA ASP A 51 5.60 23.92 1.32
C ASP A 51 4.95 24.65 2.49
N LYS A 52 3.86 24.08 3.02
CA LYS A 52 3.19 24.62 4.22
C LYS A 52 4.07 24.59 5.46
N PHE A 53 4.88 23.56 5.61
CA PHE A 53 5.78 23.45 6.75
C PHE A 53 6.91 24.46 6.70
N ASN A 54 7.44 24.74 5.52
CA ASN A 54 8.52 25.70 5.32
C ASN A 54 8.10 27.14 5.60
N GLU A 55 6.80 27.46 5.56
CA GLU A 55 6.26 28.76 5.95
C GLU A 55 6.26 29.00 7.47
N ILE A 56 6.49 27.94 8.28
CA ILE A 56 6.40 28.01 9.73
C ILE A 56 7.74 28.41 10.35
N ASN A 57 7.73 29.49 11.14
CA ASN A 57 8.89 29.85 11.96
C ASN A 57 8.87 29.05 13.27
N LEU A 58 9.56 27.89 13.27
CA LEU A 58 9.58 26.96 14.40
C LEU A 58 10.22 27.52 15.68
N ASP A 59 10.98 28.60 15.61
CA ASP A 59 11.64 29.22 16.76
C ASP A 59 10.66 30.02 17.64
N ASN A 60 9.53 30.45 17.04
CA ASN A 60 8.56 31.31 17.68
C ASN A 60 7.16 30.70 17.83
N VAL A 61 6.99 29.38 17.63
CA VAL A 61 5.68 28.74 17.72
C VAL A 61 5.49 27.96 19.03
N ASP A 62 4.28 27.95 19.56
CA ASP A 62 3.87 26.90 20.49
C ASP A 62 3.71 25.59 19.71
N TYR A 63 4.47 24.58 20.12
CA TYR A 63 4.53 23.30 19.39
C TYR A 63 3.18 22.54 19.36
N LYS A 64 2.33 22.68 20.39
CA LYS A 64 0.99 22.07 20.40
C LYS A 64 0.04 22.79 19.45
N ALA A 65 0.10 24.10 19.44
CA ALA A 65 -0.68 24.92 18.51
C ALA A 65 -0.23 24.66 17.06
N CYS A 66 1.06 24.55 16.83
CA CYS A 66 1.63 24.24 15.52
C CYS A 66 1.17 22.87 15.02
N ILE A 67 1.27 21.81 15.83
CA ILE A 67 0.81 20.46 15.45
C ILE A 67 -0.69 20.48 15.14
N LYS A 68 -1.50 21.17 15.92
CA LYS A 68 -2.95 21.33 15.65
C LYS A 68 -3.21 22.09 14.36
N GLY A 69 -2.48 23.17 14.13
CA GLY A 69 -2.56 23.98 12.89
C GLY A 69 -2.25 23.14 11.63
N LEU A 70 -1.31 22.22 11.75
CA LEU A 70 -0.97 21.23 10.73
C LEU A 70 -1.93 20.02 10.72
N LYS A 71 -3.06 20.08 11.44
CA LYS A 71 -4.06 19.00 11.56
C LYS A 71 -3.52 17.70 12.20
N GLY A 72 -2.39 17.75 12.88
CA GLY A 72 -1.85 16.61 13.62
C GLY A 72 -2.74 16.22 14.80
N ILE A 73 -2.85 14.93 15.03
CA ILE A 73 -3.60 14.34 16.12
C ILE A 73 -2.60 13.84 17.16
N PHE A 74 -2.77 14.24 18.41
CA PHE A 74 -1.91 13.77 19.50
C PHE A 74 -2.72 13.49 20.77
N ALA A 75 -2.22 12.57 21.59
CA ALA A 75 -2.82 12.24 22.88
C ALA A 75 -2.89 13.48 23.75
N PRO A 76 -4.05 13.82 24.30
CA PRO A 76 -4.25 15.04 25.11
C PRO A 76 -3.28 15.12 26.30
N ASN A 77 -2.97 13.97 26.86
CA ASN A 77 -2.00 13.81 27.94
C ASN A 77 -1.15 12.57 27.69
N ILE A 78 0.16 12.74 27.63
CA ILE A 78 1.11 11.65 27.47
C ILE A 78 0.99 10.61 28.60
N LEU A 79 0.63 11.05 29.81
CA LEU A 79 0.46 10.17 30.96
C LEU A 79 -0.79 9.30 30.88
N SER A 80 -1.80 9.71 30.13
CA SER A 80 -3.03 8.92 29.93
C SER A 80 -2.86 7.80 28.91
N LEU A 81 -1.77 7.81 28.13
CA LEU A 81 -1.44 6.81 27.11
C LEU A 81 -2.60 6.51 26.15
N THR A 82 -3.47 7.52 25.92
CA THR A 82 -4.62 7.38 25.02
C THR A 82 -4.11 7.13 23.61
N PRO A 83 -4.42 5.96 23.02
CA PRO A 83 -3.95 5.64 21.67
C PRO A 83 -4.53 6.60 20.64
N VAL A 84 -3.69 6.99 19.68
CA VAL A 84 -4.08 7.73 18.47
C VAL A 84 -3.99 6.77 17.30
N VAL A 85 -4.95 6.81 16.39
CA VAL A 85 -4.89 6.02 15.16
C VAL A 85 -3.82 6.66 14.25
N PRO A 86 -2.75 5.94 13.90
CA PRO A 86 -1.73 6.48 13.00
C PRO A 86 -2.30 6.70 11.60
N TYR A 87 -1.90 7.78 10.94
CA TYR A 87 -2.28 8.07 9.54
C TYR A 87 -1.88 6.94 8.60
N LEU A 88 -0.68 6.40 8.82
CA LEU A 88 -0.15 5.29 8.06
C LEU A 88 0.51 4.32 9.04
N ASN A 89 -0.01 3.10 9.12
CA ASN A 89 0.58 2.05 9.95
C ASN A 89 1.36 1.08 9.05
N ILE A 90 2.57 1.48 8.66
CA ILE A 90 3.48 0.61 7.92
C ILE A 90 4.37 -0.11 8.93
N ASN A 91 4.18 -1.39 9.12
CA ASN A 91 5.14 -2.21 9.85
C ASN A 91 6.37 -2.45 8.98
N ARG A 92 7.32 -1.49 8.98
CA ARG A 92 8.57 -1.57 8.20
C ARG A 92 9.49 -2.69 8.65
N ALA A 93 9.29 -3.20 9.85
CA ALA A 93 10.04 -4.33 10.39
C ALA A 93 9.41 -5.68 10.04
N ASP A 94 8.36 -5.72 9.23
CA ASP A 94 7.78 -6.96 8.76
C ASP A 94 8.76 -7.66 7.83
N SER A 95 9.29 -8.79 8.31
CA SER A 95 10.31 -9.58 7.59
C SER A 95 9.81 -10.18 6.27
N ARG A 96 8.51 -10.08 5.99
CA ARG A 96 7.90 -10.51 4.73
C ARG A 96 8.21 -9.56 3.58
N PHE A 97 8.53 -8.28 3.86
CA PHE A 97 8.86 -7.33 2.81
C PHE A 97 10.27 -7.57 2.28
N ILE A 98 10.37 -7.65 0.95
CA ILE A 98 11.61 -7.83 0.21
C ILE A 98 11.78 -6.72 -0.82
N GLU A 99 13.02 -6.49 -1.25
CA GLU A 99 13.28 -5.64 -2.42
C GLU A 99 12.69 -6.28 -3.68
N GLY A 100 11.98 -5.49 -4.46
CA GLY A 100 11.37 -5.94 -5.70
C GLY A 100 12.41 -6.16 -6.80
N LYS A 101 12.16 -7.14 -7.67
CA LYS A 101 12.91 -7.35 -8.89
C LYS A 101 12.38 -6.41 -9.98
N ASP A 102 13.26 -5.68 -10.66
CA ASP A 102 12.89 -4.91 -11.84
C ASP A 102 12.69 -5.85 -13.02
N VAL A 103 11.47 -5.89 -13.54
CA VAL A 103 11.08 -6.72 -14.69
C VAL A 103 10.83 -5.91 -15.95
N SER A 104 10.99 -4.59 -15.91
CA SER A 104 10.74 -3.69 -17.04
C SER A 104 11.60 -4.04 -18.28
N ASN A 105 12.81 -4.54 -18.05
CA ASN A 105 13.73 -4.96 -19.12
C ASN A 105 13.33 -6.27 -19.84
N ILE A 106 12.38 -7.03 -19.29
CA ILE A 106 11.92 -8.30 -19.87
C ILE A 106 10.78 -8.06 -20.86
N ILE A 107 10.16 -6.89 -20.82
CA ILE A 107 8.96 -6.57 -21.56
C ILE A 107 9.34 -5.91 -22.88
N MET A 108 9.23 -6.67 -23.96
CA MET A 108 9.38 -6.17 -25.33
C MET A 108 8.01 -5.78 -25.92
N ASP A 109 8.04 -4.94 -26.94
CA ASP A 109 6.86 -4.57 -27.71
C ASP A 109 6.16 -5.82 -28.27
N GLY A 110 4.84 -5.92 -28.07
CA GLY A 110 4.06 -7.09 -28.47
C GLY A 110 4.14 -8.31 -27.54
N PHE A 111 4.80 -8.18 -26.37
CA PHE A 111 4.94 -9.30 -25.44
C PHE A 111 3.59 -9.83 -24.95
N ASN A 112 3.46 -11.17 -24.88
CA ASN A 112 2.24 -11.83 -24.38
C ASN A 112 2.34 -12.16 -22.90
N LEU A 113 1.64 -11.42 -22.07
CA LEU A 113 1.64 -11.60 -20.61
C LEU A 113 1.16 -12.99 -20.16
N ALA A 114 0.33 -13.69 -20.97
CA ALA A 114 -0.11 -15.04 -20.64
C ALA A 114 1.03 -16.07 -20.70
N THR A 115 2.16 -15.74 -21.35
CA THR A 115 3.36 -16.60 -21.44
C THR A 115 4.45 -16.23 -20.44
N MET A 116 4.31 -15.12 -19.73
CA MET A 116 5.26 -14.68 -18.71
C MET A 116 5.36 -15.73 -17.59
N PRO A 117 6.56 -16.02 -17.04
CA PRO A 117 6.67 -16.79 -15.80
C PRO A 117 5.78 -16.19 -14.69
N TRP A 118 5.18 -17.03 -13.86
CA TRP A 118 4.21 -16.56 -12.86
C TRP A 118 4.84 -15.59 -11.85
N GLU A 119 6.09 -15.84 -11.43
CA GLU A 119 6.85 -14.97 -10.54
C GLU A 119 7.10 -13.58 -11.15
N ASP A 120 7.50 -13.55 -12.42
CA ASP A 120 7.74 -12.29 -13.13
C ASP A 120 6.42 -11.52 -13.35
N PHE A 121 5.29 -12.23 -13.52
CA PHE A 121 3.96 -11.61 -13.60
C PHE A 121 3.55 -10.95 -12.29
N GLU A 122 3.82 -11.58 -11.14
CA GLU A 122 3.58 -11.00 -9.81
C GLU A 122 4.39 -9.71 -9.62
N TYR A 123 5.69 -9.73 -9.96
CA TYR A 123 6.54 -8.54 -9.92
C TYR A 123 6.06 -7.44 -10.87
N PHE A 124 5.63 -7.80 -12.06
CA PHE A 124 5.15 -6.86 -13.06
C PHE A 124 3.84 -6.16 -12.62
N VAL A 125 2.89 -6.93 -12.09
CA VAL A 125 1.65 -6.38 -11.53
C VAL A 125 1.97 -5.43 -10.37
N ARG A 126 2.88 -5.79 -9.49
CA ARG A 126 3.34 -4.91 -8.42
C ARG A 126 3.91 -3.60 -8.96
N GLU A 127 4.78 -3.64 -9.96
CA GLU A 127 5.36 -2.43 -10.57
C GLU A 127 4.29 -1.52 -11.18
N LEU A 128 3.26 -2.12 -11.80
CA LEU A 128 2.08 -1.38 -12.26
C LEU A 128 1.38 -0.67 -11.10
N PHE A 129 1.13 -1.39 -10.00
CA PHE A 129 0.46 -0.78 -8.84
C PHE A 129 1.33 0.26 -8.13
N ASP A 130 2.65 0.06 -8.09
CA ASP A 130 3.58 1.06 -7.57
C ASP A 130 3.45 2.37 -8.34
N LYS A 131 3.45 2.32 -9.66
CA LYS A 131 3.19 3.51 -10.50
C LYS A 131 1.80 4.12 -10.24
N MET A 132 0.78 3.29 -10.03
CA MET A 132 -0.59 3.76 -9.79
C MET A 132 -0.75 4.50 -8.45
N PHE A 133 -0.13 3.97 -7.39
CA PHE A 133 -0.24 4.54 -6.05
C PHE A 133 0.69 5.73 -5.84
N ASN A 134 1.92 5.69 -6.38
CA ASN A 134 2.88 6.78 -6.26
C ASN A 134 2.40 8.10 -6.86
N VAL A 135 1.56 8.08 -7.88
CA VAL A 135 0.95 9.31 -8.45
C VAL A 135 0.12 10.07 -7.41
N ASN A 136 -0.40 9.37 -6.39
CA ASN A 136 -1.26 9.95 -5.35
C ASN A 136 -0.58 9.97 -3.97
N GLY A 137 0.73 9.75 -3.88
CA GLY A 137 1.46 9.71 -2.60
C GLY A 137 1.36 8.39 -1.83
N GLY A 138 0.76 7.35 -2.43
CA GLY A 138 0.70 6.01 -1.84
C GLY A 138 2.02 5.25 -1.94
N GLU A 139 2.16 4.17 -1.18
CA GLU A 139 3.33 3.29 -1.18
C GLU A 139 2.91 1.84 -1.46
N VAL A 140 3.67 1.13 -2.28
CA VAL A 140 3.47 -0.31 -2.53
C VAL A 140 4.67 -1.10 -2.01
N LYS A 141 4.42 -2.11 -1.20
CA LYS A 141 5.44 -3.01 -0.66
C LYS A 141 5.25 -4.43 -1.16
N VAL A 142 6.35 -5.04 -1.53
CA VAL A 142 6.39 -6.45 -1.93
C VAL A 142 6.41 -7.34 -0.72
N THR A 143 5.62 -8.40 -0.75
CA THR A 143 5.73 -9.50 0.20
C THR A 143 6.56 -10.64 -0.41
N GLN A 144 7.22 -11.40 0.46
CA GLN A 144 7.97 -12.58 0.04
C GLN A 144 6.98 -13.64 -0.50
N ALA A 145 7.25 -14.16 -1.70
CA ALA A 145 6.43 -15.18 -2.36
C ALA A 145 6.59 -16.53 -1.65
N SER A 146 6.06 -16.69 -0.43
CA SER A 146 6.00 -18.00 0.21
C SER A 146 5.13 -18.00 1.46
N HIS A 147 4.21 -18.94 1.55
CA HIS A 147 3.49 -19.39 2.74
C HIS A 147 2.49 -18.41 3.41
N ASP A 148 2.35 -17.17 2.95
CA ASP A 148 1.56 -16.11 3.60
C ASP A 148 0.19 -15.88 2.95
N GLY A 149 -0.49 -16.93 2.51
CA GLY A 149 -1.84 -16.81 1.94
C GLY A 149 -1.88 -16.21 0.53
N GLY A 150 -0.72 -16.15 -0.18
CA GLY A 150 -0.63 -15.70 -1.57
C GLY A 150 -0.75 -14.18 -1.76
N VAL A 151 -0.34 -13.38 -0.78
CA VAL A 151 -0.21 -11.92 -0.93
C VAL A 151 1.04 -11.60 -1.73
N ASP A 152 0.90 -10.94 -2.87
CA ASP A 152 2.05 -10.59 -3.72
C ASP A 152 2.53 -9.17 -3.44
N ALA A 153 1.61 -8.27 -3.05
CA ALA A 153 1.94 -6.93 -2.61
C ALA A 153 0.92 -6.38 -1.61
N ILE A 154 1.38 -5.46 -0.79
CA ILE A 154 0.54 -4.62 0.06
C ILE A 154 0.74 -3.17 -0.38
N ALA A 155 -0.35 -2.50 -0.73
CA ALA A 155 -0.35 -1.08 -1.03
C ALA A 155 -0.97 -0.29 0.12
N PHE A 156 -0.49 0.93 0.30
CA PHE A 156 -1.04 1.90 1.23
C PHE A 156 -1.37 3.17 0.47
N ASP A 157 -2.58 3.66 0.68
CA ASP A 157 -3.05 4.95 0.19
C ASP A 157 -3.39 5.78 1.43
N ASP A 158 -2.82 6.96 1.54
CA ASP A 158 -2.95 7.86 2.68
C ASP A 158 -4.17 8.79 2.58
N ASP A 159 -4.97 8.68 1.50
CA ASP A 159 -6.23 9.43 1.40
C ASP A 159 -7.12 9.12 2.63
N PRO A 160 -7.47 10.15 3.45
CA PRO A 160 -8.17 9.93 4.72
C PRO A 160 -9.61 9.43 4.56
N ILE A 161 -10.16 9.48 3.35
CA ILE A 161 -11.56 9.08 3.05
C ILE A 161 -11.60 7.78 2.24
N ARG A 162 -10.76 7.66 1.23
CA ARG A 162 -10.77 6.56 0.25
C ARG A 162 -9.61 5.59 0.39
N GLY A 163 -8.58 6.03 1.10
CA GLY A 163 -7.34 5.28 1.29
C GLY A 163 -7.45 4.10 2.24
N GLY A 164 -6.30 3.63 2.67
CA GLY A 164 -6.13 2.51 3.60
C GLY A 164 -5.14 1.47 3.10
N LYS A 165 -5.20 0.29 3.69
CA LYS A 165 -4.37 -0.85 3.33
C LYS A 165 -5.06 -1.71 2.26
N PHE A 166 -4.37 -2.01 1.19
CA PHE A 166 -4.83 -2.84 0.08
C PHE A 166 -4.00 -4.11 0.01
N VAL A 167 -4.64 -5.25 -0.14
CA VAL A 167 -3.97 -6.53 -0.46
C VAL A 167 -4.11 -6.77 -1.95
N ILE A 168 -3.00 -7.03 -2.63
CA ILE A 168 -2.95 -7.28 -4.06
C ILE A 168 -2.46 -8.70 -4.28
N GLN A 169 -3.19 -9.46 -5.08
CA GLN A 169 -2.80 -10.78 -5.56
C GLN A 169 -2.83 -10.80 -7.09
N ALA A 170 -1.78 -11.32 -7.69
CA ALA A 170 -1.66 -11.53 -9.11
C ALA A 170 -1.68 -13.04 -9.42
N LYS A 171 -2.60 -13.48 -10.25
CA LYS A 171 -2.74 -14.89 -10.60
C LYS A 171 -2.73 -15.07 -12.10
N ARG A 172 -1.63 -15.60 -12.63
CA ARG A 172 -1.52 -15.94 -14.05
C ARG A 172 -2.30 -17.23 -14.33
N TYR A 173 -3.53 -17.09 -14.81
CA TYR A 173 -4.36 -18.21 -15.24
C TYR A 173 -4.52 -18.23 -16.77
N ASN A 174 -4.62 -19.44 -17.31
CA ASN A 174 -4.95 -19.68 -18.73
C ASN A 174 -6.41 -20.12 -18.92
N ASN A 175 -7.13 -20.34 -17.81
CA ASN A 175 -8.54 -20.73 -17.78
C ASN A 175 -9.32 -19.76 -16.89
N VAL A 176 -10.64 -19.94 -16.81
CA VAL A 176 -11.50 -19.18 -15.88
C VAL A 176 -10.93 -19.24 -14.46
N VAL A 177 -10.79 -18.08 -13.84
CA VAL A 177 -10.37 -18.02 -12.44
C VAL A 177 -11.42 -18.63 -11.53
N PRO A 178 -11.09 -19.63 -10.72
CA PRO A 178 -12.04 -20.25 -9.82
C PRO A 178 -12.48 -19.29 -8.71
N VAL A 179 -13.74 -19.38 -8.28
CA VAL A 179 -14.26 -18.55 -7.17
C VAL A 179 -13.49 -18.76 -5.86
N SER A 180 -12.84 -19.91 -5.68
CA SER A 180 -11.96 -20.16 -4.53
C SER A 180 -10.84 -19.11 -4.41
N ALA A 181 -10.22 -18.72 -5.52
CA ALA A 181 -9.18 -17.67 -5.51
C ALA A 181 -9.71 -16.32 -4.99
N VAL A 182 -10.96 -15.98 -5.28
CA VAL A 182 -11.60 -14.76 -4.76
C VAL A 182 -11.93 -14.89 -3.27
N ARG A 183 -12.32 -16.11 -2.82
CA ARG A 183 -12.56 -16.38 -1.39
C ARG A 183 -11.26 -16.33 -0.59
N ASP A 184 -10.19 -16.90 -1.14
CA ASP A 184 -8.86 -16.88 -0.51
C ASP A 184 -8.36 -15.45 -0.35
N LEU A 185 -8.46 -14.62 -1.39
CA LEU A 185 -8.14 -13.18 -1.30
C LEU A 185 -8.98 -12.50 -0.21
N TYR A 186 -10.27 -12.80 -0.11
CA TYR A 186 -11.13 -12.19 0.91
C TYR A 186 -10.69 -12.58 2.32
N GLY A 187 -10.37 -13.86 2.54
CA GLY A 187 -9.83 -14.34 3.81
C GLY A 187 -8.51 -13.64 4.18
N THR A 188 -7.60 -13.54 3.22
CA THR A 188 -6.32 -12.84 3.38
C THR A 188 -6.52 -11.36 3.67
N MET A 189 -7.42 -10.69 2.96
CA MET A 189 -7.74 -9.28 3.19
C MET A 189 -8.21 -9.03 4.64
N ILE A 190 -9.08 -9.89 5.17
CA ILE A 190 -9.56 -9.81 6.55
C ILE A 190 -8.42 -10.06 7.54
N HIS A 191 -7.60 -11.09 7.29
CA HIS A 191 -6.45 -11.43 8.14
C HIS A 191 -5.44 -10.27 8.22
N GLU A 192 -5.17 -9.63 7.09
CA GLU A 192 -4.25 -8.48 6.98
C GLU A 192 -4.86 -7.16 7.51
N GLY A 193 -6.12 -7.14 7.91
CA GLY A 193 -6.81 -5.92 8.30
C GLY A 193 -6.88 -4.89 7.17
N ALA A 194 -6.92 -5.36 5.92
CA ALA A 194 -6.94 -4.50 4.75
C ALA A 194 -8.35 -3.97 4.48
N THR A 195 -8.42 -2.74 3.96
CA THR A 195 -9.68 -2.10 3.57
C THR A 195 -10.20 -2.60 2.24
N ARG A 196 -9.32 -3.13 1.38
CA ARG A 196 -9.68 -3.65 0.05
C ARG A 196 -8.73 -4.76 -0.40
N GLY A 197 -9.30 -5.75 -1.10
CA GLY A 197 -8.56 -6.78 -1.83
C GLY A 197 -8.63 -6.55 -3.34
N ILE A 198 -7.52 -6.75 -4.05
CA ILE A 198 -7.43 -6.63 -5.50
C ILE A 198 -6.88 -7.94 -6.05
N LEU A 199 -7.65 -8.61 -6.90
CA LEU A 199 -7.21 -9.80 -7.62
C LEU A 199 -7.01 -9.47 -9.09
N VAL A 200 -5.80 -9.70 -9.58
CA VAL A 200 -5.41 -9.43 -10.97
C VAL A 200 -5.11 -10.73 -11.68
N THR A 201 -5.59 -10.88 -12.89
CA THR A 201 -5.32 -12.08 -13.69
C THR A 201 -5.08 -11.78 -15.16
N THR A 202 -4.38 -12.66 -15.84
CA THR A 202 -4.29 -12.69 -17.31
C THR A 202 -5.52 -13.30 -17.97
N SER A 203 -6.41 -13.93 -17.22
CA SER A 203 -7.60 -14.62 -17.72
C SER A 203 -8.88 -13.81 -17.44
N PHE A 204 -9.98 -14.48 -17.22
CA PHE A 204 -11.27 -13.89 -16.93
C PHE A 204 -11.94 -14.59 -15.73
N TYR A 205 -12.87 -13.88 -15.08
CA TYR A 205 -13.63 -14.39 -13.96
C TYR A 205 -14.97 -14.95 -14.42
N GLY A 206 -15.37 -16.08 -13.83
CA GLY A 206 -16.70 -16.63 -14.00
C GLY A 206 -17.76 -15.84 -13.22
N LYS A 207 -19.04 -16.10 -13.53
CA LYS A 207 -20.18 -15.46 -12.85
C LYS A 207 -20.12 -15.60 -11.33
N GLU A 208 -19.77 -16.80 -10.83
CA GLU A 208 -19.68 -17.06 -9.39
C GLU A 208 -18.66 -16.19 -8.68
N ALA A 209 -17.56 -15.83 -9.36
CA ALA A 209 -16.53 -14.95 -8.82
C ALA A 209 -17.07 -13.52 -8.68
N TYR A 210 -17.77 -13.01 -9.69
CA TYR A 210 -18.41 -11.69 -9.63
C TYR A 210 -19.54 -11.65 -8.59
N ASP A 211 -20.39 -12.68 -8.55
CA ASP A 211 -21.48 -12.80 -7.55
C ASP A 211 -20.91 -12.80 -6.12
N PHE A 212 -19.79 -13.50 -5.89
CA PHE A 212 -19.14 -13.49 -4.60
C PHE A 212 -18.53 -12.11 -4.23
N ALA A 213 -17.92 -11.42 -5.18
CA ALA A 213 -17.25 -10.14 -4.95
C ALA A 213 -18.22 -8.96 -4.79
N LYS A 214 -19.47 -9.07 -5.29
CA LYS A 214 -20.43 -7.98 -5.49
C LYS A 214 -20.64 -7.07 -4.27
N ASP A 215 -20.76 -7.65 -3.07
CA ASP A 215 -21.06 -6.89 -1.84
C ASP A 215 -19.85 -6.87 -0.88
N LYS A 216 -18.65 -7.02 -1.42
CA LYS A 216 -17.39 -7.05 -0.67
C LYS A 216 -16.42 -6.02 -1.22
N PRO A 217 -15.50 -5.53 -0.39
CA PRO A 217 -14.48 -4.60 -0.83
C PRO A 217 -13.37 -5.31 -1.65
N ILE A 218 -13.80 -6.01 -2.70
CA ILE A 218 -12.93 -6.76 -3.61
C ILE A 218 -13.03 -6.15 -5.00
N THR A 219 -11.90 -5.92 -5.62
CA THR A 219 -11.78 -5.49 -7.02
C THR A 219 -11.21 -6.65 -7.84
N LEU A 220 -11.92 -7.05 -8.88
CA LEU A 220 -11.48 -8.06 -9.84
C LEU A 220 -11.00 -7.38 -11.11
N ILE A 221 -9.74 -7.61 -11.48
CA ILE A 221 -9.10 -7.07 -12.68
C ILE A 221 -8.78 -8.25 -13.59
N ASP A 222 -9.59 -8.45 -14.61
CA ASP A 222 -9.36 -9.47 -15.63
C ASP A 222 -8.29 -9.04 -16.66
N GLY A 223 -7.94 -9.94 -17.57
CA GLY A 223 -6.90 -9.67 -18.56
C GLY A 223 -7.20 -8.46 -19.46
N GLN A 224 -8.46 -8.19 -19.76
CA GLN A 224 -8.83 -7.04 -20.59
C GLN A 224 -8.72 -5.72 -19.79
N ALA A 225 -9.21 -5.71 -18.56
CA ALA A 225 -9.08 -4.57 -17.67
C ALA A 225 -7.59 -4.30 -17.35
N LEU A 226 -6.79 -5.35 -17.16
CA LEU A 226 -5.35 -5.24 -16.95
C LEU A 226 -4.65 -4.57 -18.14
N LEU A 227 -4.93 -4.99 -19.39
CA LEU A 227 -4.38 -4.34 -20.56
C LEU A 227 -4.77 -2.86 -20.65
N GLY A 228 -6.01 -2.53 -20.28
CA GLY A 228 -6.48 -1.14 -20.24
C GLY A 228 -5.69 -0.29 -19.22
N LEU A 229 -5.46 -0.85 -18.02
CA LEU A 229 -4.63 -0.20 -16.99
C LEU A 229 -3.18 -0.03 -17.45
N LEU A 230 -2.58 -1.07 -18.01
CA LEU A 230 -1.21 -1.04 -18.50
C LEU A 230 -1.01 0.05 -19.55
N ASN A 231 -1.92 0.15 -20.52
CA ASN A 231 -1.88 1.19 -21.54
C ASN A 231 -1.95 2.61 -20.92
N LYS A 232 -2.82 2.78 -19.90
CA LYS A 232 -2.95 4.06 -19.17
C LYS A 232 -1.68 4.48 -18.45
N TYR A 233 -0.90 3.52 -17.94
CA TYR A 233 0.32 3.78 -17.16
C TYR A 233 1.61 3.60 -17.96
N GLY A 234 1.52 3.67 -19.30
CA GLY A 234 2.68 3.78 -20.20
C GLY A 234 3.24 2.46 -20.70
N TYR A 235 2.56 1.34 -20.44
CA TYR A 235 2.91 0.04 -21.02
C TYR A 235 2.04 -0.21 -22.26
N SER A 236 2.48 0.32 -23.41
CA SER A 236 1.78 0.13 -24.69
C SER A 236 2.18 -1.18 -25.37
N ASN A 237 1.31 -1.67 -26.26
CA ASN A 237 1.58 -2.83 -27.13
C ASN A 237 1.77 -4.18 -26.45
N LEU A 238 1.31 -4.34 -25.20
CA LEU A 238 1.24 -5.64 -24.55
C LEU A 238 0.00 -6.42 -24.99
N THR A 239 0.10 -7.74 -24.99
CA THR A 239 -1.03 -8.61 -25.37
C THR A 239 -1.28 -9.68 -24.31
N ILE A 240 -2.50 -10.19 -24.28
CA ILE A 240 -2.87 -11.40 -23.55
C ILE A 240 -3.55 -12.34 -24.53
N LYS A 241 -2.81 -13.36 -24.97
CA LYS A 241 -3.30 -14.40 -25.87
C LYS A 241 -3.21 -15.73 -25.14
N ILE A 242 -4.35 -16.29 -24.81
CA ILE A 242 -4.47 -17.60 -24.16
C ILE A 242 -4.77 -18.61 -25.25
N ASP A 243 -3.84 -19.52 -25.53
CA ASP A 243 -4.08 -20.62 -26.45
C ASP A 243 -5.16 -21.51 -25.86
N LYS A 244 -6.29 -21.60 -26.53
CA LYS A 244 -7.30 -22.60 -26.21
C LYS A 244 -6.66 -23.96 -26.49
N LYS A 245 -6.33 -24.72 -25.46
CA LYS A 245 -6.07 -26.16 -25.64
C LYS A 245 -7.34 -26.77 -26.21
N SER A 246 -7.23 -27.23 -27.46
CA SER A 246 -8.23 -28.04 -28.16
C SER A 246 -8.47 -29.36 -27.40
#